data_6b0738ac83748800eb2d71cc88c4dbcd
#
_entry.id   6b0738ac83748800eb2d71cc88c4dbcd
#
_cell.length_a   1.000
_cell.length_b   1.000
_cell.length_c   1.000
_cell.angle_alpha   90.00
_cell.angle_beta   90.00
_cell.angle_gamma   90.00
#
_symmetry.space_group_name_H-M   'P 1'
#
loop_
_entity.id
_entity.type
_entity.pdbx_description
1 polymer ?
#
loop_
_entity_poly.entity_id
_entity_poly.type
_entity_poly.pdbx_seq_one_letter_code
_entity_poly.pdbx_strand_id
1 'polypeptide(L)'
;MIKIYGTPRSTAFRCYWFMEEIGGIEYETQSVDFAKGENKSAEYLKLNPNGKVPTMVDGDVVVWESMAICYYLMEKYQALQFVGTTAQEHAQVNQWNFWSVIHLSNAFEPLVLQSYRKTPDSEATKNSRDVELPRYLGVLENHLAGKEYMVMNKFTLADIAAMSVVRMAGFVNFDLSSYPNFQAWMARLSEREAYKKVSA
;
A
#
# COMPACT_ATOMS: atom_id res chain seq x y z
N MET A 1 -17.04 -13.62 8.75
CA MET A 1 -15.60 -13.33 9.02
C MET A 1 -14.91 -13.03 7.69
N ILE A 2 -14.19 -11.94 7.60
CA ILE A 2 -13.48 -11.53 6.40
C ILE A 2 -12.26 -12.42 6.19
N LYS A 3 -12.02 -12.86 4.95
CA LYS A 3 -10.83 -13.62 4.56
C LYS A 3 -10.01 -12.79 3.58
N ILE A 4 -8.71 -12.57 3.87
CA ILE A 4 -7.77 -11.87 3.00
C ILE A 4 -6.74 -12.87 2.46
N TYR A 5 -6.71 -13.00 1.15
CA TYR A 5 -5.69 -13.75 0.43
C TYR A 5 -4.48 -12.85 0.18
N GLY A 6 -3.31 -13.30 0.63
CA GLY A 6 -2.07 -12.55 0.64
C GLY A 6 -1.62 -12.23 2.06
N THR A 7 -0.32 -12.10 2.27
CA THR A 7 0.27 -11.84 3.59
C THR A 7 0.61 -10.35 3.78
N PRO A 8 0.87 -9.89 5.01
CA PRO A 8 1.37 -8.53 5.25
C PRO A 8 2.68 -8.17 4.53
N ARG A 9 3.42 -9.15 4.03
CA ARG A 9 4.64 -8.92 3.22
C ARG A 9 4.36 -8.55 1.77
N SER A 10 3.10 -8.61 1.34
CA SER A 10 2.63 -8.25 -0.01
C SER A 10 1.92 -6.90 -0.03
N THR A 11 1.31 -6.56 -1.17
CA THR A 11 0.44 -5.39 -1.31
C THR A 11 -0.85 -5.49 -0.47
N ALA A 12 -1.14 -6.66 0.13
CA ALA A 12 -2.19 -6.83 1.12
C ALA A 12 -1.91 -6.07 2.43
N PHE A 13 -0.67 -5.65 2.68
CA PHE A 13 -0.27 -4.89 3.87
C PHE A 13 -1.24 -3.74 4.18
N ARG A 14 -1.63 -2.95 3.17
CA ARG A 14 -2.51 -1.80 3.37
C ARG A 14 -3.92 -2.19 3.81
N CYS A 15 -4.41 -3.36 3.39
CA CYS A 15 -5.70 -3.87 3.82
C CYS A 15 -5.65 -4.26 5.30
N TYR A 16 -4.61 -4.98 5.71
CA TYR A 16 -4.39 -5.35 7.11
C TYR A 16 -4.22 -4.12 8.00
N TRP A 17 -3.35 -3.18 7.60
CA TRP A 17 -3.14 -1.96 8.36
C TRP A 17 -4.45 -1.17 8.49
N PHE A 18 -5.23 -1.05 7.42
CA PHE A 18 -6.48 -0.32 7.47
C PHE A 18 -7.52 -1.02 8.37
N MET A 19 -7.63 -2.35 8.35
CA MET A 19 -8.48 -3.09 9.28
C MET A 19 -8.10 -2.86 10.74
N GLU A 20 -6.81 -2.84 11.04
CA GLU A 20 -6.33 -2.55 12.39
C GLU A 20 -6.56 -1.08 12.82
N GLU A 21 -6.51 -0.12 11.90
CA GLU A 21 -6.86 1.28 12.17
C GLU A 21 -8.36 1.48 12.42
N ILE A 22 -9.21 0.74 11.74
CA ILE A 22 -10.66 0.73 12.02
C ILE A 22 -10.90 0.10 13.40
N GLY A 23 -10.23 -1.02 13.68
CA GLY A 23 -10.37 -1.79 14.91
C GLY A 23 -11.62 -2.67 14.94
N GLY A 24 -11.57 -3.71 15.76
CA GLY A 24 -12.72 -4.61 15.99
C GLY A 24 -13.12 -5.49 14.81
N ILE A 25 -12.31 -5.55 13.74
CA ILE A 25 -12.58 -6.39 12.57
C ILE A 25 -11.94 -7.77 12.78
N GLU A 26 -12.75 -8.81 12.77
CA GLU A 26 -12.26 -10.18 12.74
C GLU A 26 -11.98 -10.59 11.30
N TYR A 27 -10.75 -11.05 11.05
CA TYR A 27 -10.32 -11.50 9.74
C TYR A 27 -9.39 -12.71 9.81
N GLU A 28 -9.38 -13.48 8.73
CA GLU A 28 -8.48 -14.61 8.50
C GLU A 28 -7.49 -14.27 7.39
N THR A 29 -6.22 -14.59 7.60
CA THR A 29 -5.18 -14.48 6.55
C THR A 29 -5.03 -15.81 5.84
N GLN A 30 -5.18 -15.80 4.51
CA GLN A 30 -4.93 -16.94 3.65
C GLN A 30 -3.68 -16.65 2.79
N SER A 31 -2.59 -17.38 3.04
CA SER A 31 -1.41 -17.26 2.17
C SER A 31 -1.68 -17.84 0.78
N VAL A 32 -1.01 -17.30 -0.22
CA VAL A 32 -1.01 -17.80 -1.60
C VAL A 32 0.43 -18.03 -2.01
N ASP A 33 0.81 -19.28 -2.24
CA ASP A 33 2.18 -19.66 -2.60
C ASP A 33 2.42 -19.46 -4.10
N PHE A 34 3.07 -18.36 -4.44
CA PHE A 34 3.42 -18.03 -5.83
C PHE A 34 4.46 -18.99 -6.42
N ALA A 35 5.33 -19.56 -5.59
CA ALA A 35 6.35 -20.50 -6.05
C ALA A 35 5.72 -21.82 -6.49
N LYS A 36 4.64 -22.23 -5.82
CA LYS A 36 3.85 -23.40 -6.20
C LYS A 36 2.80 -23.09 -7.28
N GLY A 37 2.65 -21.83 -7.67
CA GLY A 37 1.67 -21.43 -8.68
C GLY A 37 0.22 -21.42 -8.18
N GLU A 38 -0.02 -21.36 -6.85
CA GLU A 38 -1.37 -21.36 -6.27
C GLU A 38 -2.21 -20.19 -6.79
N ASN A 39 -1.57 -19.05 -7.06
CA ASN A 39 -2.23 -17.89 -7.66
C ASN A 39 -2.75 -18.13 -9.09
N LYS A 40 -2.33 -19.20 -9.74
CA LYS A 40 -2.76 -19.62 -11.08
C LYS A 40 -3.70 -20.83 -11.05
N SER A 41 -4.04 -21.34 -9.87
CA SER A 41 -5.00 -22.42 -9.74
C SER A 41 -6.38 -22.00 -10.22
N ALA A 42 -7.16 -22.96 -10.73
CA ALA A 42 -8.52 -22.68 -11.19
C ALA A 42 -9.42 -22.14 -10.07
N GLU A 43 -9.19 -22.59 -8.84
CA GLU A 43 -9.91 -22.12 -7.65
C GLU A 43 -9.60 -20.66 -7.36
N TYR A 44 -8.31 -20.28 -7.34
CA TYR A 44 -7.93 -18.91 -7.06
C TYR A 44 -8.32 -17.94 -8.18
N LEU A 45 -8.19 -18.36 -9.43
CA LEU A 45 -8.57 -17.53 -10.59
C LEU A 45 -10.07 -17.25 -10.67
N LYS A 46 -10.93 -18.07 -10.04
CA LYS A 46 -12.36 -17.74 -9.85
C LYS A 46 -12.56 -16.58 -8.90
N LEU A 47 -11.69 -16.39 -7.90
CA LEU A 47 -11.76 -15.29 -6.95
C LEU A 47 -11.11 -14.03 -7.52
N ASN A 48 -9.94 -14.20 -8.16
CA ASN A 48 -9.20 -13.08 -8.78
C ASN A 48 -8.62 -13.51 -10.13
N PRO A 49 -9.25 -13.13 -11.24
CA PRO A 49 -8.82 -13.54 -12.57
C PRO A 49 -7.42 -13.01 -12.95
N ASN A 50 -6.91 -12.00 -12.21
CA ASN A 50 -5.54 -11.48 -12.42
C ASN A 50 -4.46 -12.38 -11.79
N GLY A 51 -4.82 -13.35 -10.94
CA GLY A 51 -3.87 -14.20 -10.23
C GLY A 51 -2.91 -13.41 -9.33
N LYS A 52 -3.41 -12.32 -8.74
CA LYS A 52 -2.64 -11.42 -7.86
C LYS A 52 -3.24 -11.39 -6.45
N VAL A 53 -2.48 -10.89 -5.49
CA VAL A 53 -2.93 -10.57 -4.13
C VAL A 53 -2.87 -9.04 -3.91
N PRO A 54 -3.71 -8.48 -3.03
CA PRO A 54 -4.72 -9.15 -2.24
C PRO A 54 -6.01 -9.48 -3.00
N THR A 55 -6.72 -10.47 -2.46
CA THR A 55 -8.15 -10.69 -2.71
C THR A 55 -8.85 -10.80 -1.38
N MET A 56 -9.99 -10.17 -1.24
CA MET A 56 -10.85 -10.27 -0.05
C MET A 56 -12.10 -11.07 -0.37
N VAL A 57 -12.52 -11.90 0.57
CA VAL A 57 -13.81 -12.59 0.56
C VAL A 57 -14.55 -12.27 1.86
N ASP A 58 -15.78 -11.80 1.75
CA ASP A 58 -16.64 -11.46 2.87
C ASP A 58 -18.07 -11.97 2.58
N GLY A 59 -18.39 -13.20 3.05
CA GLY A 59 -19.58 -13.91 2.63
C GLY A 59 -19.56 -14.17 1.11
N ASP A 60 -20.55 -13.66 0.39
CA ASP A 60 -20.67 -13.78 -1.07
C ASP A 60 -19.93 -12.65 -1.82
N VAL A 61 -19.40 -11.68 -1.11
CA VAL A 61 -18.67 -10.54 -1.71
C VAL A 61 -17.21 -10.89 -1.93
N VAL A 62 -16.75 -10.79 -3.16
CA VAL A 62 -15.34 -10.96 -3.53
C VAL A 62 -14.82 -9.66 -4.13
N VAL A 63 -13.75 -9.12 -3.55
CA VAL A 63 -13.12 -7.86 -4.01
C VAL A 63 -11.62 -8.08 -4.17
N TRP A 64 -11.08 -7.64 -5.28
CA TRP A 64 -9.63 -7.54 -5.52
C TRP A 64 -9.28 -6.08 -5.86
N GLU A 65 -8.00 -5.72 -5.94
CA GLU A 65 -7.41 -4.41 -5.81
C GLU A 65 -7.41 -3.91 -4.37
N SER A 66 -6.21 -3.74 -3.81
CA SER A 66 -6.05 -3.41 -2.39
C SER A 66 -6.74 -2.12 -1.96
N MET A 67 -6.79 -1.10 -2.82
CA MET A 67 -7.53 0.13 -2.51
C MET A 67 -9.04 -0.07 -2.60
N ALA A 68 -9.54 -0.88 -3.54
CA ALA A 68 -10.96 -1.22 -3.58
C ALA A 68 -11.40 -1.96 -2.32
N ILE A 69 -10.55 -2.86 -1.81
CA ILE A 69 -10.77 -3.53 -0.52
C ILE A 69 -10.82 -2.50 0.62
N CYS A 70 -9.89 -1.55 0.67
CA CYS A 70 -9.92 -0.50 1.68
C CYS A 70 -11.21 0.35 1.60
N TYR A 71 -11.66 0.71 0.42
CA TYR A 71 -12.92 1.44 0.23
C TYR A 71 -14.14 0.61 0.66
N TYR A 72 -14.18 -0.68 0.32
CA TYR A 72 -15.24 -1.57 0.79
C TYR A 72 -15.28 -1.61 2.32
N LEU A 73 -14.15 -1.79 2.98
CA LEU A 73 -14.03 -1.82 4.43
C LEU A 73 -14.47 -0.48 5.05
N MET A 74 -14.04 0.63 4.46
CA MET A 74 -14.42 1.97 4.89
C MET A 74 -15.95 2.15 4.89
N GLU A 75 -16.61 1.80 3.80
CA GLU A 75 -18.07 1.90 3.68
C GLU A 75 -18.78 0.92 4.63
N LYS A 76 -18.35 -0.33 4.68
CA LYS A 76 -18.95 -1.36 5.51
C LYS A 76 -18.90 -1.02 7.00
N TYR A 77 -17.78 -0.47 7.47
CA TYR A 77 -17.55 -0.14 8.88
C TYR A 77 -17.76 1.35 9.20
N GLN A 78 -18.31 2.12 8.24
CA GLN A 78 -18.58 3.55 8.39
C GLN A 78 -17.36 4.36 8.83
N ALA A 79 -16.16 3.99 8.34
CA ALA A 79 -14.88 4.57 8.70
C ALA A 79 -14.54 5.80 7.84
N LEU A 80 -15.51 6.71 7.62
CA LEU A 80 -15.41 7.87 6.73
C LEU A 80 -14.37 8.91 7.18
N GLN A 81 -13.99 8.89 8.46
CA GLN A 81 -12.94 9.76 9.00
C GLN A 81 -11.59 9.62 8.26
N PHE A 82 -11.36 8.49 7.58
CA PHE A 82 -10.12 8.24 6.83
C PHE A 82 -10.13 8.79 5.40
N VAL A 83 -11.24 9.36 4.95
CA VAL A 83 -11.34 9.99 3.61
C VAL A 83 -11.91 11.41 3.64
N GLY A 84 -12.35 11.87 4.82
CA GLY A 84 -13.01 13.16 4.98
C GLY A 84 -14.53 13.07 4.80
N THR A 85 -15.19 14.22 4.75
CA THR A 85 -16.65 14.34 4.75
C THR A 85 -17.19 15.13 3.56
N THR A 86 -16.33 15.80 2.82
CA THR A 86 -16.69 16.61 1.65
C THR A 86 -16.18 15.99 0.36
N ALA A 87 -16.81 16.31 -0.76
CA ALA A 87 -16.35 15.87 -2.08
C ALA A 87 -14.90 16.33 -2.37
N GLN A 88 -14.50 17.50 -1.89
CA GLN A 88 -13.15 18.02 -2.03
C GLN A 88 -12.13 17.16 -1.26
N GLU A 89 -12.42 16.82 -0.01
CA GLU A 89 -11.56 15.97 0.83
C GLU A 89 -11.42 14.58 0.23
N HIS A 90 -12.54 13.97 -0.20
CA HIS A 90 -12.53 12.68 -0.91
C HIS A 90 -11.67 12.73 -2.18
N ALA A 91 -11.80 13.79 -2.98
CA ALA A 91 -11.00 13.95 -4.21
C ALA A 91 -9.50 14.05 -3.89
N GLN A 92 -9.12 14.80 -2.85
CA GLN A 92 -7.73 14.95 -2.42
C GLN A 92 -7.13 13.63 -1.90
N VAL A 93 -7.88 12.90 -1.07
CA VAL A 93 -7.45 11.56 -0.60
C VAL A 93 -7.30 10.60 -1.78
N ASN A 94 -8.28 10.57 -2.70
CA ASN A 94 -8.24 9.71 -3.88
C ASN A 94 -7.11 10.05 -4.83
N GLN A 95 -6.80 11.35 -5.03
CA GLN A 95 -5.66 11.79 -5.81
C GLN A 95 -4.37 11.11 -5.32
N TRP A 96 -4.11 11.14 -4.01
CA TRP A 96 -2.92 10.52 -3.44
C TRP A 96 -2.98 9.00 -3.41
N ASN A 97 -4.16 8.41 -3.23
CA ASN A 97 -4.34 6.95 -3.32
C ASN A 97 -3.96 6.45 -4.72
N PHE A 98 -4.54 7.02 -5.77
CA PHE A 98 -4.23 6.62 -7.15
C PHE A 98 -2.78 6.94 -7.52
N TRP A 99 -2.29 8.11 -7.13
CA TRP A 99 -0.91 8.49 -7.37
C TRP A 99 0.07 7.47 -6.76
N SER A 100 -0.18 7.05 -5.53
CA SER A 100 0.68 6.10 -4.82
C SER A 100 0.68 4.71 -5.45
N VAL A 101 -0.51 4.18 -5.81
CA VAL A 101 -0.60 2.82 -6.35
C VAL A 101 -0.27 2.72 -7.83
N ILE A 102 -0.32 3.83 -8.57
CA ILE A 102 0.03 3.86 -10.00
C ILE A 102 1.47 4.35 -10.18
N HIS A 103 1.75 5.59 -9.83
CA HIS A 103 3.05 6.19 -10.15
C HIS A 103 4.18 5.71 -9.23
N LEU A 104 3.98 5.86 -7.93
CA LEU A 104 5.02 5.52 -6.96
C LEU A 104 5.29 4.01 -6.92
N SER A 105 4.24 3.18 -6.98
CA SER A 105 4.40 1.72 -7.01
C SER A 105 5.15 1.25 -8.25
N ASN A 106 4.81 1.78 -9.43
CA ASN A 106 5.50 1.42 -10.68
C ASN A 106 6.96 1.87 -10.67
N ALA A 107 7.29 2.97 -9.99
CA ALA A 107 8.67 3.41 -9.85
C ALA A 107 9.52 2.45 -8.98
N PHE A 108 8.93 1.80 -7.99
CA PHE A 108 9.62 0.79 -7.17
C PHE A 108 9.69 -0.59 -7.84
N GLU A 109 8.73 -0.93 -8.70
CA GLU A 109 8.56 -2.29 -9.23
C GLU A 109 9.82 -2.89 -9.86
N PRO A 110 10.58 -2.18 -10.73
CA PRO A 110 11.79 -2.74 -11.34
C PRO A 110 12.84 -3.15 -10.31
N LEU A 111 13.06 -2.35 -9.28
CA LEU A 111 14.02 -2.63 -8.21
C LEU A 111 13.57 -3.78 -7.31
N VAL A 112 12.27 -3.83 -7.00
CA VAL A 112 11.68 -4.92 -6.21
C VAL A 112 11.82 -6.25 -6.96
N LEU A 113 11.47 -6.28 -8.25
CA LEU A 113 11.61 -7.47 -9.07
C LEU A 113 13.07 -7.91 -9.22
N GLN A 114 13.98 -6.96 -9.39
CA GLN A 114 15.42 -7.23 -9.41
C GLN A 114 15.89 -7.90 -8.12
N SER A 115 15.51 -7.35 -6.98
CA SER A 115 15.88 -7.88 -5.66
C SER A 115 15.35 -9.30 -5.45
N TYR A 116 14.10 -9.58 -5.84
CA TYR A 116 13.52 -10.92 -5.77
C TYR A 116 14.22 -11.92 -6.70
N ARG A 117 14.51 -11.52 -7.92
CA ARG A 117 15.11 -12.40 -8.95
C ARG A 117 16.62 -12.51 -8.84
N LYS A 118 17.24 -11.63 -8.04
CA LYS A 118 18.71 -11.51 -7.92
C LYS A 118 19.39 -11.32 -9.28
N THR A 119 18.78 -10.49 -10.13
CA THR A 119 19.29 -10.21 -11.47
C THR A 119 20.21 -8.99 -11.48
N PRO A 120 21.14 -8.89 -12.42
CA PRO A 120 21.93 -7.66 -12.62
C PRO A 120 21.07 -6.45 -12.94
N ASP A 121 21.63 -5.25 -12.81
CA ASP A 121 20.99 -4.01 -13.23
C ASP A 121 20.56 -4.07 -14.69
N SER A 122 19.33 -3.65 -14.93
CA SER A 122 18.76 -3.42 -16.25
C SER A 122 18.59 -1.92 -16.49
N GLU A 123 18.30 -1.53 -17.71
CA GLU A 123 17.97 -0.12 -18.00
C GLU A 123 16.73 0.35 -17.22
N ALA A 124 15.74 -0.52 -17.06
CA ALA A 124 14.56 -0.24 -16.25
C ALA A 124 14.90 0.00 -14.77
N THR A 125 15.79 -0.79 -14.17
CA THR A 125 16.19 -0.60 -12.77
C THR A 125 17.04 0.65 -12.58
N LYS A 126 17.90 0.98 -13.54
CA LYS A 126 18.66 2.23 -13.52
C LYS A 126 17.72 3.43 -13.64
N ASN A 127 16.79 3.44 -14.59
CA ASN A 127 15.81 4.50 -14.74
C ASN A 127 14.95 4.66 -13.48
N SER A 128 14.51 3.55 -12.88
CA SER A 128 13.77 3.55 -11.61
C SER A 128 14.57 4.25 -10.51
N ARG A 129 15.82 3.86 -10.30
CA ARG A 129 16.69 4.36 -9.24
C ARG A 129 17.11 5.82 -9.45
N ASP A 130 17.51 6.15 -10.67
CA ASP A 130 18.23 7.40 -10.94
C ASP A 130 17.29 8.53 -11.41
N VAL A 131 16.08 8.20 -11.86
CA VAL A 131 15.13 9.18 -12.44
C VAL A 131 13.76 9.12 -11.76
N GLU A 132 13.06 7.98 -11.79
CA GLU A 132 11.65 7.93 -11.37
C GLU A 132 11.48 8.07 -9.86
N LEU A 133 12.23 7.32 -9.06
CA LEU A 133 12.14 7.40 -7.60
C LEU A 133 12.54 8.77 -7.07
N PRO A 134 13.67 9.38 -7.46
CA PRO A 134 14.01 10.74 -7.05
C PRO A 134 12.92 11.75 -7.40
N ARG A 135 12.30 11.64 -8.58
CA ARG A 135 11.21 12.52 -8.99
C ARG A 135 9.99 12.38 -8.07
N TYR A 136 9.53 11.16 -7.82
CA TYR A 136 8.33 10.94 -7.01
C TYR A 136 8.57 11.17 -5.51
N LEU A 137 9.74 10.80 -5.00
CA LEU A 137 10.10 11.12 -3.62
C LEU A 137 10.25 12.62 -3.41
N GLY A 138 10.75 13.36 -4.40
CA GLY A 138 10.77 14.83 -4.38
C GLY A 138 9.36 15.44 -4.32
N VAL A 139 8.37 14.84 -4.99
CA VAL A 139 6.96 15.24 -4.88
C VAL A 139 6.46 15.05 -3.45
N LEU A 140 6.74 13.91 -2.81
CA LEU A 140 6.35 13.65 -1.42
C LEU A 140 7.07 14.59 -0.45
N GLU A 141 8.37 14.78 -0.61
CA GLU A 141 9.19 15.67 0.22
C GLU A 141 8.63 17.09 0.24
N ASN A 142 8.36 17.64 -0.95
CA ASN A 142 7.81 18.98 -1.08
C ASN A 142 6.38 19.07 -0.53
N HIS A 143 5.57 18.04 -0.76
CA HIS A 143 4.19 18.01 -0.29
C HIS A 143 4.09 17.96 1.23
N LEU A 144 4.99 17.21 1.88
CA LEU A 144 5.01 17.00 3.33
C LEU A 144 5.70 18.14 4.10
N ALA A 145 6.30 19.11 3.43
CA ALA A 145 6.91 20.25 4.09
C ALA A 145 5.89 21.00 4.97
N GLY A 146 6.14 21.04 6.27
CA GLY A 146 5.26 21.68 7.26
C GLY A 146 3.95 20.94 7.55
N LYS A 147 3.83 19.66 7.13
CA LYS A 147 2.63 18.85 7.37
C LYS A 147 2.95 17.61 8.19
N GLU A 148 2.00 17.19 8.97
CA GLU A 148 2.07 15.93 9.71
C GLU A 148 1.58 14.74 8.87
N TYR A 149 0.57 14.95 8.02
CA TYR A 149 -0.08 13.95 7.18
C TYR A 149 -0.34 14.48 5.78
N MET A 150 -0.61 13.57 4.84
CA MET A 150 -0.72 13.91 3.43
C MET A 150 -1.91 14.81 3.09
N VAL A 151 -3.07 14.60 3.73
CA VAL A 151 -4.31 15.34 3.42
C VAL A 151 -4.96 15.82 4.73
N MET A 152 -5.55 17.01 4.72
CA MET A 152 -6.30 17.60 5.86
C MET A 152 -5.47 17.74 7.16
N ASN A 153 -4.18 17.54 7.10
CA ASN A 153 -3.30 17.38 8.27
C ASN A 153 -3.84 16.34 9.29
N LYS A 154 -4.47 15.29 8.77
CA LYS A 154 -5.02 14.16 9.52
C LYS A 154 -4.60 12.86 8.86
N PHE A 155 -4.44 11.80 9.66
CA PHE A 155 -4.18 10.47 9.15
C PHE A 155 -5.37 9.97 8.30
N THR A 156 -5.09 9.57 7.06
CA THR A 156 -6.08 9.16 6.06
C THR A 156 -5.63 7.93 5.27
N LEU A 157 -6.51 7.42 4.41
CA LEU A 157 -6.16 6.38 3.44
C LEU A 157 -5.00 6.79 2.51
N ALA A 158 -4.79 8.10 2.28
CA ALA A 158 -3.66 8.58 1.49
C ALA A 158 -2.31 8.23 2.16
N ASP A 159 -2.23 8.36 3.48
CA ASP A 159 -1.04 7.98 4.24
C ASP A 159 -0.80 6.47 4.20
N ILE A 160 -1.86 5.68 4.34
CA ILE A 160 -1.79 4.21 4.24
C ILE A 160 -1.33 3.79 2.85
N ALA A 161 -1.90 4.35 1.79
CA ALA A 161 -1.56 4.02 0.41
C ALA A 161 -0.09 4.33 0.12
N ALA A 162 0.38 5.55 0.42
CA ALA A 162 1.74 5.97 0.16
C ALA A 162 2.75 5.19 1.02
N MET A 163 2.54 5.09 2.34
CA MET A 163 3.45 4.37 3.25
C MET A 163 3.58 2.89 2.88
N SER A 164 2.49 2.25 2.45
CA SER A 164 2.52 0.85 2.01
C SER A 164 3.41 0.62 0.79
N VAL A 165 3.65 1.64 -0.03
CA VAL A 165 4.56 1.57 -1.16
C VAL A 165 5.99 1.94 -0.75
N VAL A 166 6.17 3.07 -0.06
CA VAL A 166 7.51 3.59 0.23
C VAL A 166 8.31 2.73 1.21
N ARG A 167 7.66 1.89 2.01
CA ARG A 167 8.36 0.87 2.81
C ARG A 167 9.24 -0.05 1.95
N MET A 168 8.99 -0.15 0.65
CA MET A 168 9.82 -0.89 -0.29
C MET A 168 11.23 -0.29 -0.43
N ALA A 169 11.43 0.99 -0.10
CA ALA A 169 12.74 1.63 -0.10
C ALA A 169 13.74 0.88 0.79
N GLY A 170 13.31 0.44 1.97
CA GLY A 170 14.13 -0.41 2.85
C GLY A 170 14.44 -1.79 2.24
N PHE A 171 13.48 -2.39 1.55
CA PHE A 171 13.68 -3.68 0.89
C PHE A 171 14.68 -3.62 -0.27
N VAL A 172 14.70 -2.50 -1.02
CA VAL A 172 15.62 -2.29 -2.14
C VAL A 172 16.87 -1.49 -1.77
N ASN A 173 17.06 -1.17 -0.49
CA ASN A 173 18.15 -0.35 0.04
C ASN A 173 18.28 1.00 -0.67
N PHE A 174 17.17 1.67 -0.96
CA PHE A 174 17.18 3.00 -1.57
C PHE A 174 17.49 4.06 -0.50
N ASP A 175 18.45 4.95 -0.81
CA ASP A 175 18.85 6.02 0.11
C ASP A 175 17.78 7.12 0.19
N LEU A 176 17.28 7.37 1.40
CA LEU A 176 16.26 8.37 1.69
C LEU A 176 16.83 9.62 2.38
N SER A 177 18.15 9.73 2.55
CA SER A 177 18.80 10.80 3.33
C SER A 177 18.47 12.21 2.83
N SER A 178 18.18 12.37 1.55
CA SER A 178 17.84 13.65 0.91
C SER A 178 16.38 14.09 1.12
N TYR A 179 15.56 13.32 1.86
CA TYR A 179 14.12 13.56 2.01
C TYR A 179 13.69 13.66 3.48
N PRO A 180 14.11 14.73 4.22
CA PRO A 180 13.90 14.82 5.67
C PRO A 180 12.42 14.93 6.08
N ASN A 181 11.57 15.68 5.36
CA ASN A 181 10.14 15.78 5.66
C ASN A 181 9.44 14.43 5.47
N PHE A 182 9.78 13.75 4.39
CA PHE A 182 9.30 12.41 4.09
C PHE A 182 9.74 11.39 5.15
N GLN A 183 11.01 11.42 5.60
CA GLN A 183 11.48 10.54 6.68
C GLN A 183 10.75 10.81 8.00
N ALA A 184 10.52 12.07 8.36
CA ALA A 184 9.78 12.43 9.58
C ALA A 184 8.33 11.93 9.52
N TRP A 185 7.68 12.00 8.35
CA TRP A 185 6.35 11.44 8.13
C TRP A 185 6.36 9.90 8.23
N MET A 186 7.30 9.21 7.61
CA MET A 186 7.45 7.75 7.74
C MET A 186 7.64 7.32 9.21
N ALA A 187 8.51 8.02 9.94
CA ALA A 187 8.76 7.73 11.36
C ALA A 187 7.47 7.87 12.17
N ARG A 188 6.70 8.96 11.98
CA ARG A 188 5.42 9.17 12.65
C ARG A 188 4.43 8.05 12.37
N LEU A 189 4.31 7.62 11.11
CA LEU A 189 3.40 6.53 10.75
C LEU A 189 3.84 5.18 11.32
N SER A 190 5.14 4.94 11.41
CA SER A 190 5.69 3.70 11.98
C SER A 190 5.43 3.55 13.48
N GLU A 191 5.17 4.64 14.19
CA GLU A 191 4.83 4.61 15.62
C GLU A 191 3.36 4.26 15.90
N ARG A 192 2.50 4.21 14.88
CA ARG A 192 1.10 3.83 15.05
C ARG A 192 0.99 2.35 15.46
N GLU A 193 0.19 2.06 16.47
CA GLU A 193 0.04 0.70 16.99
C GLU A 193 -0.47 -0.29 15.93
N ALA A 194 -1.42 0.15 15.09
CA ALA A 194 -1.92 -0.65 13.98
C ALA A 194 -0.82 -0.98 12.95
N TYR A 195 0.07 -0.02 12.65
CA TYR A 195 1.20 -0.26 11.76
C TYR A 195 2.19 -1.26 12.38
N LYS A 196 2.58 -1.09 13.64
CA LYS A 196 3.48 -1.99 14.36
C LYS A 196 2.94 -3.41 14.38
N LYS A 197 1.64 -3.58 14.68
CA LYS A 197 0.97 -4.87 14.72
C LYS A 197 1.05 -5.63 13.39
N VAL A 198 0.88 -4.94 12.27
CA VAL A 198 0.90 -5.55 10.94
C VAL A 198 2.32 -5.75 10.41
N SER A 199 3.29 -4.98 10.91
CA SER A 199 4.70 -5.05 10.50
C SER A 199 5.51 -6.11 11.27
N ALA A 200 4.99 -6.59 12.40
CA ALA A 200 5.59 -7.65 13.21
C ALA A 200 5.52 -9.02 12.49
#